data_4b7b09e302844442cf22839d479988e1
#
_entry.id   4b7b09e302844442cf22839d479988e1
#
_cell.length_a   1.000
_cell.length_b   1.000
_cell.length_c   1.000
_cell.angle_alpha   90.00
_cell.angle_beta   90.00
_cell.angle_gamma   90.00
#
_symmetry.space_group_name_H-M   'P 1'
#
loop_
_entity.id
_entity.type
_entity.pdbx_description
1 polymer ?
#
loop_
_entity_poly.entity_id
_entity_poly.type
_entity_poly.pdbx_seq_one_letter_code
_entity_poly.pdbx_strand_id
1 'polypeptide(L)'
;MSGTKLKQHFALNSEGEIVSIEDAIKRGGDYYCPYCHERLNIRWENNENTPNFAHPIYSRRKCSYTRYLHALAEIKISDWINNSDKIIIQPEAGLWNVCENVNKCRSLLKNERCVSPEAYQKVNADFNLKQWYGNAEIEASYTKDGQEYVADILCPSKIPGNDPLFIEIYITQVCKEEKKNSGIKIVEIKIEKEQDIDNIINGKVPIKDNGHYKTKLSQKFIDSTINFYGFYPKPQIEPSIKQLRGFKFVVSDKGRWDFHPVRCSTTLSRKGVYEITLMENNNWSALIARAIEQGYHVQQRIMCKYFQSSGGMCKIAQSCNLNERCRDNKAPCKYYIPEEQMYKINLDEFYRLQASGKILEEWKITI
;
A
#
# COMPACT_ATOMS: atom_id res chain seq x y z
N MET A 1 7.44 -2.87 48.69
CA MET A 1 6.89 -1.95 47.66
C MET A 1 5.37 -2.15 47.66
N SER A 2 4.59 -1.21 48.21
CA SER A 2 3.13 -1.27 48.19
C SER A 2 2.70 -0.99 46.76
N GLY A 3 2.31 -2.03 46.00
CA GLY A 3 1.73 -1.86 44.70
C GLY A 3 0.52 -0.97 44.80
N THR A 4 0.49 0.13 44.06
CA THR A 4 -0.66 1.00 43.93
C THR A 4 -1.83 0.15 43.45
N LYS A 5 -2.83 -0.02 44.30
CA LYS A 5 -4.02 -0.83 43.98
C LYS A 5 -4.75 -0.12 42.85
N LEU A 6 -4.77 -0.71 41.67
CA LEU A 6 -5.44 -0.14 40.50
C LEU A 6 -6.96 0.01 40.83
N LYS A 7 -7.49 1.21 40.59
CA LYS A 7 -8.86 1.62 40.93
C LYS A 7 -9.74 1.62 39.72
N GLN A 8 -11.03 1.29 39.88
CA GLN A 8 -12.04 1.36 38.82
C GLN A 8 -12.80 2.69 38.94
N HIS A 9 -12.78 3.49 37.88
CA HIS A 9 -13.46 4.79 37.83
C HIS A 9 -14.67 4.80 36.92
N PHE A 10 -14.97 3.67 36.27
CA PHE A 10 -16.15 3.51 35.43
C PHE A 10 -16.95 2.28 35.81
N ALA A 11 -18.26 2.37 35.61
CA ALA A 11 -19.22 1.29 35.85
C ALA A 11 -20.36 1.38 34.84
N LEU A 12 -21.19 0.35 34.77
CA LEU A 12 -22.47 0.37 34.07
C LEU A 12 -23.57 0.86 35.00
N ASN A 13 -24.49 1.70 34.52
CA ASN A 13 -25.76 1.98 35.20
C ASN A 13 -26.77 0.85 34.96
N SER A 14 -27.99 0.98 35.47
CA SER A 14 -29.07 0.00 35.28
C SER A 14 -29.53 -0.14 33.83
N GLU A 15 -29.22 0.81 32.96
CA GLU A 15 -29.55 0.81 31.54
C GLU A 15 -28.42 0.21 30.70
N GLY A 16 -27.26 -0.15 31.31
CA GLY A 16 -26.10 -0.72 30.65
C GLY A 16 -25.17 0.34 30.05
N GLU A 17 -25.33 1.61 30.39
CA GLU A 17 -24.47 2.68 29.91
C GLU A 17 -23.27 2.89 30.83
N ILE A 18 -22.11 3.25 30.24
CA ILE A 18 -20.92 3.56 31.00
C ILE A 18 -21.09 4.91 31.72
N VAL A 19 -20.83 4.90 33.02
CA VAL A 19 -20.88 6.09 33.87
C VAL A 19 -19.54 6.27 34.60
N SER A 20 -19.05 7.49 34.65
CA SER A 20 -17.87 7.83 35.44
C SER A 20 -18.19 7.87 36.94
N ILE A 21 -17.18 7.71 37.77
CA ILE A 21 -17.36 7.79 39.23
C ILE A 21 -17.89 9.17 39.68
N GLU A 22 -17.46 10.23 39.00
CA GLU A 22 -17.89 11.61 39.28
C GLU A 22 -19.37 11.79 38.96
N ASP A 23 -19.85 11.23 37.87
CA ASP A 23 -21.27 11.28 37.50
C ASP A 23 -22.13 10.37 38.37
N ALA A 24 -21.62 9.22 38.75
CA ALA A 24 -22.28 8.28 39.63
C ALA A 24 -22.54 8.89 41.02
N ILE A 25 -21.60 9.66 41.55
CA ILE A 25 -21.77 10.36 42.84
C ILE A 25 -22.88 11.41 42.77
N LYS A 26 -22.95 12.13 41.63
CA LYS A 26 -23.98 13.18 41.46
C LYS A 26 -25.38 12.62 41.26
N ARG A 27 -25.49 11.49 40.53
CA ARG A 27 -26.80 10.93 40.13
C ARG A 27 -27.38 9.97 41.15
N GLY A 28 -26.50 9.25 41.91
CA GLY A 28 -26.89 8.11 42.70
C GLY A 28 -27.38 6.95 41.83
N GLY A 29 -27.69 5.82 42.42
CA GLY A 29 -28.25 4.66 41.72
C GLY A 29 -27.44 3.39 41.93
N ASP A 30 -27.79 2.37 41.16
CA ASP A 30 -27.12 1.07 41.16
C ASP A 30 -26.11 1.01 39.99
N TYR A 31 -24.92 0.53 40.32
CA TYR A 31 -23.81 0.46 39.38
C TYR A 31 -23.23 -0.95 39.29
N TYR A 32 -22.86 -1.39 38.13
CA TYR A 32 -22.43 -2.76 37.85
C TYR A 32 -21.05 -2.78 37.17
N CYS A 33 -20.31 -3.84 37.45
CA CYS A 33 -19.01 -4.06 36.81
C CYS A 33 -19.18 -4.35 35.30
N PRO A 34 -18.48 -3.66 34.43
CA PRO A 34 -18.54 -3.92 32.98
C PRO A 34 -18.25 -5.39 32.59
N TYR A 35 -17.39 -6.07 33.34
CA TYR A 35 -17.01 -7.46 33.05
C TYR A 35 -17.92 -8.50 33.68
N CYS A 36 -18.12 -8.45 35.02
CA CYS A 36 -18.79 -9.53 35.71
C CYS A 36 -20.27 -9.23 36.05
N HIS A 37 -20.73 -8.03 35.76
CA HIS A 37 -22.08 -7.52 36.01
C HIS A 37 -22.52 -7.59 37.49
N GLU A 38 -21.58 -7.78 38.43
CA GLU A 38 -21.90 -7.65 39.83
C GLU A 38 -22.09 -6.19 40.22
N ARG A 39 -23.01 -5.96 41.17
CA ARG A 39 -23.22 -4.63 41.71
C ARG A 39 -21.97 -4.11 42.40
N LEU A 40 -21.63 -2.86 42.15
CA LEU A 40 -20.47 -2.17 42.71
C LEU A 40 -20.91 -1.19 43.78
N ASN A 41 -20.03 -0.99 44.77
CA ASN A 41 -20.15 0.06 45.79
C ASN A 41 -19.18 1.21 45.44
N ILE A 42 -19.61 2.44 45.72
CA ILE A 42 -18.72 3.60 45.70
C ILE A 42 -17.93 3.60 47.00
N ARG A 43 -16.63 3.61 46.95
CA ARG A 43 -15.71 3.69 48.08
C ARG A 43 -14.94 4.98 48.08
N TRP A 44 -14.82 5.57 49.25
CA TRP A 44 -13.95 6.70 49.53
C TRP A 44 -12.77 6.16 50.36
N GLU A 45 -11.57 6.34 49.91
CA GLU A 45 -10.38 5.98 50.69
C GLU A 45 -10.03 7.12 51.63
N ASN A 46 -9.73 6.79 52.88
CA ASN A 46 -9.61 7.71 54.01
C ASN A 46 -8.55 8.83 53.89
N ASN A 47 -7.68 8.82 52.86
CA ASN A 47 -6.66 9.82 52.66
C ASN A 47 -6.51 10.30 51.19
N GLU A 48 -7.36 9.88 50.30
CA GLU A 48 -7.35 10.28 48.90
C GLU A 48 -8.74 10.84 48.53
N ASN A 49 -8.73 12.06 47.96
CA ASN A 49 -9.97 12.71 47.49
C ASN A 49 -10.59 12.06 46.23
N THR A 50 -10.13 10.92 45.82
CA THR A 50 -10.60 10.24 44.61
C THR A 50 -11.40 8.98 44.97
N PRO A 51 -12.73 9.02 44.87
CA PRO A 51 -13.56 7.86 45.03
C PRO A 51 -13.36 6.85 43.89
N ASN A 52 -13.70 5.59 44.13
CA ASN A 52 -13.65 4.54 43.13
C ASN A 52 -14.78 3.52 43.30
N PHE A 53 -15.12 2.82 42.23
CA PHE A 53 -16.00 1.66 42.30
C PHE A 53 -15.24 0.45 42.84
N ALA A 54 -15.92 -0.34 43.66
CA ALA A 54 -15.35 -1.56 44.23
C ALA A 54 -16.40 -2.67 44.36
N HIS A 55 -15.99 -3.90 44.11
CA HIS A 55 -16.81 -5.06 44.38
C HIS A 55 -17.09 -5.20 45.90
N PRO A 56 -18.26 -5.72 46.28
CA PRO A 56 -18.50 -6.09 47.67
C PRO A 56 -17.47 -7.07 48.21
N ILE A 57 -17.15 -7.00 49.49
CA ILE A 57 -16.14 -7.85 50.13
C ILE A 57 -16.45 -9.35 49.95
N TYR A 58 -17.71 -9.69 49.87
CA TYR A 58 -18.20 -11.07 49.73
C TYR A 58 -18.49 -11.47 48.28
N SER A 59 -17.98 -10.72 47.29
CA SER A 59 -18.11 -11.08 45.87
C SER A 59 -17.59 -12.50 45.64
N ARG A 60 -18.45 -13.37 45.11
CA ARG A 60 -18.10 -14.77 44.79
C ARG A 60 -17.30 -14.88 43.48
N ARG A 61 -17.35 -13.86 42.65
CA ARG A 61 -16.65 -13.86 41.34
C ARG A 61 -15.29 -13.22 41.49
N LYS A 62 -14.28 -13.94 41.01
CA LYS A 62 -12.90 -13.39 40.91
C LYS A 62 -12.82 -12.44 39.70
N CYS A 63 -13.18 -11.18 39.91
CA CYS A 63 -12.99 -10.14 38.93
C CYS A 63 -11.60 -9.53 39.10
N SER A 64 -10.79 -9.53 38.06
CA SER A 64 -9.50 -8.84 38.06
C SER A 64 -9.62 -7.48 37.40
N TYR A 65 -8.73 -6.55 37.72
CA TYR A 65 -8.66 -5.26 37.06
C TYR A 65 -8.41 -5.40 35.55
N THR A 66 -7.60 -6.38 35.14
CA THR A 66 -7.34 -6.68 33.73
C THR A 66 -8.62 -7.03 32.98
N ARG A 67 -9.49 -7.89 33.54
CA ARG A 67 -10.76 -8.26 32.89
C ARG A 67 -11.75 -7.10 32.86
N TYR A 68 -11.80 -6.31 33.92
CA TYR A 68 -12.57 -5.09 33.96
C TYR A 68 -12.11 -4.10 32.88
N LEU A 69 -10.80 -3.86 32.78
CA LEU A 69 -10.22 -2.92 31.83
C LEU A 69 -10.47 -3.36 30.39
N HIS A 70 -10.41 -4.68 30.12
CA HIS A 70 -10.71 -5.25 28.81
C HIS A 70 -12.17 -4.96 28.42
N ALA A 71 -13.12 -5.36 29.25
CA ALA A 71 -14.55 -5.13 28.99
C ALA A 71 -14.90 -3.64 28.89
N LEU A 72 -14.29 -2.79 29.71
CA LEU A 72 -14.45 -1.34 29.60
C LEU A 72 -13.96 -0.81 28.25
N ALA A 73 -12.82 -1.31 27.79
CA ALA A 73 -12.26 -0.90 26.50
C ALA A 73 -13.15 -1.35 25.33
N GLU A 74 -13.64 -2.58 25.35
CA GLU A 74 -14.57 -3.10 24.33
C GLU A 74 -15.81 -2.22 24.23
N ILE A 75 -16.45 -1.91 25.33
CA ILE A 75 -17.67 -1.09 25.35
C ILE A 75 -17.37 0.33 24.86
N LYS A 76 -16.41 1.03 25.46
CA LYS A 76 -16.11 2.43 25.12
C LYS A 76 -15.64 2.59 23.67
N ILE A 77 -14.81 1.67 23.17
CA ILE A 77 -14.31 1.72 21.78
C ILE A 77 -15.43 1.37 20.80
N SER A 78 -16.27 0.38 21.12
CA SER A 78 -17.42 0.04 20.30
C SER A 78 -18.41 1.21 20.20
N ASP A 79 -18.75 1.84 21.32
CA ASP A 79 -19.61 3.02 21.36
C ASP A 79 -19.01 4.18 20.56
N TRP A 80 -17.71 4.42 20.71
CA TRP A 80 -17.02 5.45 19.92
C TRP A 80 -17.11 5.17 18.42
N ILE A 81 -16.91 3.91 18.00
CA ILE A 81 -17.03 3.52 16.60
C ILE A 81 -18.46 3.73 16.11
N ASN A 82 -19.45 3.31 16.89
CA ASN A 82 -20.85 3.36 16.48
C ASN A 82 -21.37 4.80 16.38
N ASN A 83 -20.91 5.70 17.25
CA ASN A 83 -21.35 7.09 17.31
C ASN A 83 -20.48 8.08 16.53
N SER A 84 -19.39 7.63 15.90
CA SER A 84 -18.51 8.48 15.11
C SER A 84 -18.87 8.43 13.63
N ASP A 85 -18.91 9.59 12.97
CA ASP A 85 -19.08 9.68 11.51
C ASP A 85 -17.78 9.37 10.76
N LYS A 86 -16.66 9.63 11.41
CA LYS A 86 -15.33 9.51 10.79
C LYS A 86 -14.28 9.05 11.80
N ILE A 87 -13.59 7.96 11.48
CA ILE A 87 -12.45 7.45 12.25
C ILE A 87 -11.29 7.23 11.30
N ILE A 88 -10.23 8.01 11.47
CA ILE A 88 -9.02 7.91 10.66
C ILE A 88 -7.97 7.11 11.40
N ILE A 89 -7.53 6.04 10.79
CA ILE A 89 -6.33 5.30 11.17
C ILE A 89 -5.25 5.48 10.10
N GLN A 90 -3.99 5.33 10.48
CA GLN A 90 -2.86 5.48 9.56
C GLN A 90 -1.96 4.24 9.63
N PRO A 91 -2.43 3.08 9.14
CA PRO A 91 -1.58 1.90 9.03
C PRO A 91 -0.40 2.18 8.09
N GLU A 92 0.72 1.47 8.33
CA GLU A 92 1.75 1.41 7.30
C GLU A 92 1.18 0.73 6.06
N ALA A 93 1.07 1.52 5.02
CA ALA A 93 0.73 1.05 3.69
C ALA A 93 2.01 0.80 2.92
N GLY A 94 2.13 -0.39 2.39
CA GLY A 94 2.96 -0.55 1.22
C GLY A 94 2.21 0.05 0.03
N LEU A 95 2.34 1.32 -0.20
CA LEU A 95 1.90 1.88 -1.47
C LEU A 95 2.99 1.59 -2.48
N TRP A 96 2.57 0.94 -3.56
CA TRP A 96 3.30 1.06 -4.79
C TRP A 96 3.31 2.54 -5.12
N ASN A 97 4.46 3.16 -4.97
CA ASN A 97 4.61 4.53 -5.39
C ASN A 97 4.11 4.58 -6.83
N VAL A 98 3.25 5.53 -7.10
CA VAL A 98 2.85 5.81 -8.47
C VAL A 98 4.10 6.34 -9.13
N CYS A 99 4.95 5.41 -9.60
CA CYS A 99 6.08 5.75 -10.43
C CYS A 99 5.53 6.64 -11.54
N GLU A 100 6.22 7.75 -11.84
CA GLU A 100 5.83 8.65 -12.94
C GLU A 100 5.57 7.88 -14.24
N ASN A 101 6.17 6.70 -14.36
CA ASN A 101 6.04 5.80 -15.48
C ASN A 101 4.96 4.71 -15.31
N VAL A 102 4.09 4.78 -14.28
CA VAL A 102 3.10 3.73 -14.00
C VAL A 102 2.19 3.43 -15.19
N ASN A 103 1.75 4.46 -15.89
CA ASN A 103 0.86 4.31 -17.04
C ASN A 103 1.58 3.64 -18.21
N LYS A 104 2.85 3.99 -18.43
CA LYS A 104 3.72 3.37 -19.44
C LYS A 104 3.98 1.91 -19.12
N CYS A 105 4.35 1.63 -17.87
CA CYS A 105 4.54 0.26 -17.40
C CYS A 105 3.26 -0.59 -17.50
N ARG A 106 2.11 -0.06 -17.15
CA ARG A 106 0.83 -0.77 -17.29
C ARG A 106 0.50 -1.15 -18.72
N SER A 107 0.75 -0.26 -19.68
CA SER A 107 0.52 -0.54 -21.11
C SER A 107 1.47 -1.61 -21.64
N LEU A 108 2.72 -1.64 -21.17
CA LEU A 108 3.74 -2.60 -21.59
C LEU A 108 3.62 -3.94 -20.87
N LEU A 109 3.24 -3.95 -19.60
CA LEU A 109 3.20 -5.15 -18.76
C LEU A 109 1.85 -5.89 -18.79
N LYS A 110 0.84 -5.42 -19.51
CA LYS A 110 -0.46 -6.08 -19.72
C LYS A 110 -1.07 -6.70 -18.45
N ASN A 111 -1.22 -5.96 -17.39
CA ASN A 111 -1.74 -6.41 -16.10
C ASN A 111 -0.73 -7.13 -15.17
N GLU A 112 0.50 -7.35 -15.56
CA GLU A 112 1.54 -7.76 -14.62
C GLU A 112 1.80 -6.61 -13.64
N ARG A 113 1.91 -6.92 -12.34
CA ARG A 113 2.19 -5.91 -11.33
C ARG A 113 3.66 -5.49 -11.40
N CYS A 114 3.92 -4.19 -11.39
CA CYS A 114 5.29 -3.72 -11.24
C CYS A 114 5.81 -4.07 -9.84
N VAL A 115 6.97 -4.67 -9.76
CA VAL A 115 7.62 -5.12 -8.52
C VAL A 115 9.04 -4.60 -8.38
N SER A 116 9.27 -3.40 -8.86
CA SER A 116 10.52 -2.74 -8.46
C SER A 116 10.47 -2.48 -6.95
N PRO A 117 11.46 -2.95 -6.16
CA PRO A 117 11.56 -2.61 -4.75
C PRO A 117 11.57 -1.09 -4.52
N GLU A 118 12.07 -0.32 -5.48
CA GLU A 118 12.12 1.15 -5.47
C GLU A 118 10.74 1.79 -5.69
N ALA A 119 9.81 1.05 -6.31
CA ALA A 119 8.42 1.49 -6.48
C ALA A 119 7.54 1.17 -5.26
N TYR A 120 8.05 0.40 -4.30
CA TYR A 120 7.35 0.06 -3.08
C TYR A 120 7.85 0.93 -1.95
N GLN A 121 7.08 1.93 -1.58
CA GLN A 121 7.38 2.76 -0.42
C GLN A 121 6.39 2.44 0.70
N LYS A 122 6.93 2.30 1.89
CA LYS A 122 6.12 2.31 3.10
C LYS A 122 5.68 3.74 3.37
N VAL A 123 4.39 3.97 3.29
CA VAL A 123 3.77 5.26 3.62
C VAL A 123 2.69 5.04 4.67
N ASN A 124 2.47 6.02 5.51
CA ASN A 124 1.30 6.03 6.38
C ASN A 124 0.13 6.61 5.58
N ALA A 125 -0.83 5.76 5.20
CA ALA A 125 -2.01 6.19 4.46
C ALA A 125 -3.17 6.45 5.42
N ASP A 126 -3.88 7.56 5.22
CA ASP A 126 -5.13 7.82 5.93
C ASP A 126 -6.19 6.81 5.47
N PHE A 127 -6.72 6.05 6.43
CA PHE A 127 -7.78 5.08 6.19
C PHE A 127 -8.98 5.41 7.08
N ASN A 128 -10.09 5.79 6.45
CA ASN A 128 -11.33 6.06 7.20
C ASN A 128 -12.11 4.76 7.42
N LEU A 129 -12.13 4.27 8.66
CA LEU A 129 -12.84 3.04 9.03
C LEU A 129 -14.33 3.12 8.66
N LYS A 130 -15.00 4.23 8.96
CA LYS A 130 -16.44 4.39 8.72
C LYS A 130 -16.85 4.40 7.26
N GLN A 131 -15.91 4.62 6.34
CA GLN A 131 -16.16 4.51 4.90
C GLN A 131 -16.35 3.05 4.48
N TRP A 132 -15.63 2.12 5.10
CA TRP A 132 -15.50 0.74 4.65
C TRP A 132 -16.19 -0.28 5.57
N TYR A 133 -16.40 0.08 6.85
CA TYR A 133 -16.94 -0.82 7.86
C TYR A 133 -18.19 -0.27 8.52
N GLY A 134 -19.07 -1.19 8.93
CA GLY A 134 -20.32 -0.93 9.62
C GLY A 134 -20.14 -0.69 11.12
N ASN A 135 -21.21 -0.94 11.85
CA ASN A 135 -21.21 -0.79 13.30
C ASN A 135 -20.42 -1.92 13.97
N ALA A 136 -19.84 -1.59 15.10
CA ALA A 136 -19.08 -2.49 15.93
C ALA A 136 -19.97 -3.44 16.72
N GLU A 137 -19.57 -4.71 16.78
CA GLU A 137 -20.19 -5.78 17.57
C GLU A 137 -19.13 -6.36 18.52
N ILE A 138 -19.43 -6.47 19.81
CA ILE A 138 -18.50 -6.97 20.83
C ILE A 138 -18.53 -8.51 20.84
N GLU A 139 -17.37 -9.16 21.05
CA GLU A 139 -17.18 -10.61 21.12
C GLU A 139 -17.85 -11.40 19.98
N ALA A 140 -17.74 -10.89 18.76
CA ALA A 140 -18.41 -11.49 17.60
C ALA A 140 -17.52 -12.49 16.86
N SER A 141 -18.13 -13.58 16.39
CA SER A 141 -17.46 -14.64 15.62
C SER A 141 -17.48 -14.35 14.11
N TYR A 142 -16.43 -14.77 13.43
CA TYR A 142 -16.33 -14.75 11.96
C TYR A 142 -15.60 -15.99 11.47
N THR A 143 -16.16 -16.63 10.45
CA THR A 143 -15.55 -17.79 9.82
C THR A 143 -14.88 -17.42 8.51
N LYS A 144 -13.60 -17.75 8.38
CA LYS A 144 -12.83 -17.56 7.16
C LYS A 144 -12.07 -18.84 6.81
N ASP A 145 -12.18 -19.30 5.58
CA ASP A 145 -11.50 -20.50 5.06
C ASP A 145 -11.75 -21.75 5.94
N GLY A 146 -12.95 -21.84 6.52
CA GLY A 146 -13.35 -22.95 7.41
C GLY A 146 -12.85 -22.83 8.85
N GLN A 147 -12.12 -21.77 9.19
CA GLN A 147 -11.67 -21.48 10.55
C GLN A 147 -12.50 -20.37 11.21
N GLU A 148 -12.93 -20.61 12.44
CA GLU A 148 -13.66 -19.62 13.24
C GLU A 148 -12.69 -18.74 14.04
N TYR A 149 -12.94 -17.45 14.02
CA TYR A 149 -12.23 -16.43 14.78
C TYR A 149 -13.24 -15.62 15.60
N VAL A 150 -12.90 -15.33 16.84
CA VAL A 150 -13.69 -14.43 17.70
C VAL A 150 -12.91 -13.13 17.84
N ALA A 151 -13.51 -12.00 17.50
CA ALA A 151 -12.94 -10.67 17.70
C ALA A 151 -13.44 -10.06 18.99
N ASP A 152 -12.58 -9.32 19.70
CA ASP A 152 -13.04 -8.51 20.84
C ASP A 152 -14.08 -7.49 20.36
N ILE A 153 -13.80 -6.84 19.20
CA ILE A 153 -14.77 -6.00 18.50
C ILE A 153 -14.69 -6.32 17.01
N LEU A 154 -15.81 -6.65 16.39
CA LEU A 154 -15.95 -6.92 14.96
C LEU A 154 -16.70 -5.77 14.29
N CYS A 155 -16.15 -5.25 13.18
CA CYS A 155 -16.85 -4.29 12.34
C CYS A 155 -17.07 -4.95 10.96
N PRO A 156 -18.33 -5.27 10.57
CA PRO A 156 -18.62 -5.92 9.31
C PRO A 156 -18.26 -5.02 8.12
N SER A 157 -17.78 -5.61 7.04
CA SER A 157 -17.49 -4.86 5.83
C SER A 157 -18.77 -4.35 5.17
N LYS A 158 -18.75 -3.10 4.70
CA LYS A 158 -19.83 -2.52 3.88
C LYS A 158 -19.76 -3.00 2.42
N ILE A 159 -18.65 -3.65 2.03
CA ILE A 159 -18.49 -4.21 0.70
C ILE A 159 -18.79 -5.71 0.78
N PRO A 160 -19.79 -6.21 0.03
CA PRO A 160 -20.11 -7.64 0.00
C PRO A 160 -18.90 -8.48 -0.39
N GLY A 161 -18.70 -9.59 0.31
CA GLY A 161 -17.60 -10.53 0.05
C GLY A 161 -16.24 -10.14 0.62
N ASN A 162 -16.11 -8.98 1.24
CA ASN A 162 -14.89 -8.62 1.95
C ASN A 162 -14.95 -9.04 3.41
N ASP A 163 -13.78 -9.38 3.96
CA ASP A 163 -13.63 -9.68 5.39
C ASP A 163 -14.02 -8.48 6.27
N PRO A 164 -14.53 -8.75 7.50
CA PRO A 164 -14.72 -7.71 8.51
C PRO A 164 -13.37 -7.14 8.96
N LEU A 165 -13.44 -6.04 9.71
CA LEU A 165 -12.33 -5.52 10.50
C LEU A 165 -12.43 -6.07 11.92
N PHE A 166 -11.34 -6.57 12.47
CA PHE A 166 -11.21 -6.92 13.88
C PHE A 166 -10.48 -5.81 14.61
N ILE A 167 -10.97 -5.48 15.80
CA ILE A 167 -10.26 -4.64 16.75
C ILE A 167 -10.04 -5.51 18.00
N GLU A 168 -8.77 -5.68 18.34
CA GLU A 168 -8.30 -6.54 19.43
C GLU A 168 -7.77 -5.69 20.57
N ILE A 169 -8.21 -5.98 21.77
CA ILE A 169 -7.78 -5.28 22.98
C ILE A 169 -6.66 -6.08 23.65
N TYR A 170 -5.50 -5.50 23.70
CA TYR A 170 -4.30 -6.11 24.25
C TYR A 170 -3.95 -5.48 25.59
N ILE A 171 -4.01 -6.27 26.69
CA ILE A 171 -3.58 -5.84 28.02
C ILE A 171 -2.32 -6.60 28.43
N THR A 172 -2.39 -7.93 28.43
CA THR A 172 -1.28 -8.81 28.80
C THR A 172 -0.91 -9.81 27.73
N GLN A 173 -1.85 -10.17 26.85
CA GLN A 173 -1.66 -11.15 25.80
C GLN A 173 -1.90 -10.50 24.45
N VAL A 174 -0.93 -10.56 23.58
CA VAL A 174 -1.03 -10.12 22.19
C VAL A 174 -1.92 -11.08 21.40
N CYS A 175 -2.51 -10.58 20.32
CA CYS A 175 -3.24 -11.38 19.36
C CYS A 175 -2.39 -12.58 18.88
N LYS A 176 -3.02 -13.75 18.76
CA LYS A 176 -2.32 -14.99 18.33
C LYS A 176 -1.80 -14.86 16.91
N GLU A 177 -0.62 -15.45 16.66
CA GLU A 177 0.03 -15.42 15.34
C GLU A 177 -0.86 -15.98 14.23
N GLU A 178 -1.64 -17.00 14.53
CA GLU A 178 -2.59 -17.61 13.61
C GLU A 178 -3.64 -16.58 13.12
N LYS A 179 -4.17 -15.78 14.03
CA LYS A 179 -5.13 -14.71 13.74
C LYS A 179 -4.47 -13.57 12.95
N LYS A 180 -3.25 -13.17 13.31
CA LYS A 180 -2.47 -12.14 12.59
C LYS A 180 -2.18 -12.53 11.14
N ASN A 181 -1.97 -13.82 10.89
CA ASN A 181 -1.66 -14.38 9.57
C ASN A 181 -2.90 -14.77 8.75
N SER A 182 -4.11 -14.63 9.30
CA SER A 182 -5.38 -14.98 8.62
C SER A 182 -5.67 -14.13 7.38
N GLY A 183 -4.97 -12.99 7.20
CA GLY A 183 -5.27 -12.01 6.16
C GLY A 183 -6.48 -11.12 6.45
N ILE A 184 -7.16 -11.33 7.59
CA ILE A 184 -8.18 -10.40 8.11
C ILE A 184 -7.47 -9.11 8.55
N LYS A 185 -8.11 -7.97 8.35
CA LYS A 185 -7.57 -6.70 8.87
C LYS A 185 -7.81 -6.61 10.36
N ILE A 186 -6.73 -6.39 11.10
CA ILE A 186 -6.77 -6.31 12.57
C ILE A 186 -6.12 -5.02 13.02
N VAL A 187 -6.81 -4.31 13.91
CA VAL A 187 -6.27 -3.20 14.71
C VAL A 187 -6.10 -3.71 16.13
N GLU A 188 -4.89 -4.00 16.56
CA GLU A 188 -4.58 -4.43 17.92
C GLU A 188 -4.21 -3.23 18.77
N ILE A 189 -4.93 -3.01 19.87
CA ILE A 189 -4.81 -1.83 20.72
C ILE A 189 -4.31 -2.24 22.11
N LYS A 190 -3.15 -1.71 22.54
CA LYS A 190 -2.62 -1.91 23.88
C LYS A 190 -3.27 -0.95 24.87
N ILE A 191 -3.85 -1.50 25.92
CA ILE A 191 -4.47 -0.75 27.02
C ILE A 191 -3.80 -1.17 28.33
N GLU A 192 -3.22 -0.22 29.04
CA GLU A 192 -2.60 -0.46 30.36
C GLU A 192 -3.43 0.16 31.51
N LYS A 193 -4.20 1.20 31.21
CA LYS A 193 -5.05 1.93 32.15
C LYS A 193 -6.25 2.58 31.44
N GLU A 194 -7.24 2.98 32.20
CA GLU A 194 -8.47 3.62 31.70
C GLU A 194 -8.20 4.84 30.83
N GLN A 195 -7.20 5.65 31.20
CA GLN A 195 -6.82 6.85 30.44
C GLN A 195 -6.36 6.54 29.00
N ASP A 196 -5.82 5.35 28.75
CA ASP A 196 -5.39 4.95 27.42
C ASP A 196 -6.58 4.81 26.47
N ILE A 197 -7.73 4.34 26.99
CA ILE A 197 -8.99 4.24 26.24
C ILE A 197 -9.45 5.64 25.83
N ASP A 198 -9.47 6.58 26.78
CA ASP A 198 -9.88 7.96 26.52
C ASP A 198 -8.94 8.67 25.55
N ASN A 199 -7.64 8.41 25.65
CA ASN A 199 -6.65 8.94 24.71
C ASN A 199 -6.89 8.45 23.28
N ILE A 200 -7.25 7.18 23.11
CA ILE A 200 -7.55 6.59 21.81
C ILE A 200 -8.83 7.19 21.22
N ILE A 201 -9.90 7.23 21.99
CA ILE A 201 -11.18 7.78 21.59
C ILE A 201 -11.04 9.26 21.19
N ASN A 202 -10.27 10.03 21.94
CA ASN A 202 -10.00 11.44 21.66
C ASN A 202 -8.92 11.65 20.59
N GLY A 203 -8.38 10.59 19.98
CA GLY A 203 -7.31 10.66 18.98
C GLY A 203 -5.98 11.18 19.53
N LYS A 204 -5.79 11.12 20.85
CA LYS A 204 -4.58 11.57 21.54
C LYS A 204 -3.74 10.36 21.93
N VAL A 205 -2.88 9.91 21.02
CA VAL A 205 -1.96 8.81 21.33
C VAL A 205 -0.63 9.39 21.80
N PRO A 206 -0.12 8.98 22.98
CA PRO A 206 1.15 9.49 23.49
C PRO A 206 2.32 9.09 22.58
N ILE A 207 3.18 10.06 22.28
CA ILE A 207 4.42 9.84 21.55
C ILE A 207 5.51 9.52 22.59
N LYS A 208 6.28 8.46 22.35
CA LYS A 208 7.32 8.00 23.29
C LYS A 208 8.38 9.05 23.61
N ASP A 209 8.70 9.96 22.69
CA ASP A 209 9.92 10.74 22.81
C ASP A 209 9.79 12.17 23.32
N ASN A 210 8.61 12.82 23.29
CA ASN A 210 8.53 14.25 23.62
C ASN A 210 7.26 14.70 24.36
N GLY A 211 6.44 13.81 24.87
CA GLY A 211 5.18 14.18 25.55
C GLY A 211 4.12 14.83 24.65
N HIS A 212 4.30 14.80 23.34
CA HIS A 212 3.34 15.33 22.39
C HIS A 212 2.27 14.31 22.05
N TYR A 213 1.05 14.80 21.81
CA TYR A 213 -0.09 13.98 21.40
C TYR A 213 -0.43 14.29 19.95
N LYS A 214 -0.90 13.27 19.23
CA LYS A 214 -1.47 13.46 17.90
C LYS A 214 -2.94 13.11 17.86
N THR A 215 -3.65 13.85 17.01
CA THR A 215 -5.10 13.74 16.84
C THR A 215 -5.53 12.62 15.88
N LYS A 216 -4.58 11.84 15.36
CA LYS A 216 -4.85 10.70 14.46
C LYS A 216 -4.17 9.45 14.99
N LEU A 217 -4.84 8.32 14.90
CA LEU A 217 -4.23 7.01 15.14
C LEU A 217 -3.24 6.74 14.01
N SER A 218 -1.96 6.74 14.31
CA SER A 218 -0.90 6.56 13.33
C SER A 218 0.09 5.51 13.81
N GLN A 219 0.45 4.57 12.97
CA GLN A 219 1.42 3.53 13.29
C GLN A 219 2.78 4.11 13.70
N LYS A 220 3.19 5.20 13.07
CA LYS A 220 4.45 5.88 13.39
C LYS A 220 4.52 6.40 14.84
N PHE A 221 3.36 6.57 15.49
CA PHE A 221 3.24 7.01 16.89
C PHE A 221 2.88 5.89 17.83
N ILE A 222 2.67 4.71 17.31
CA ILE A 222 1.94 3.63 17.92
C ILE A 222 2.78 2.38 18.04
N ASP A 223 4.07 2.43 17.71
CA ASP A 223 5.01 1.30 17.85
C ASP A 223 5.00 0.64 19.24
N SER A 224 4.18 1.17 20.15
CA SER A 224 3.95 0.58 21.45
C SER A 224 2.48 0.41 21.87
N THR A 225 1.52 1.02 21.15
CA THR A 225 0.12 1.10 21.61
C THR A 225 -0.87 0.51 20.60
N ILE A 226 -0.65 0.63 19.30
CA ILE A 226 -1.53 0.07 18.26
C ILE A 226 -0.69 -0.63 17.19
N ASN A 227 -1.09 -1.84 16.85
CA ASN A 227 -0.51 -2.62 15.76
C ASN A 227 -1.56 -2.82 14.67
N PHE A 228 -1.12 -2.86 13.41
CA PHE A 228 -1.99 -3.09 12.27
C PHE A 228 -1.55 -4.35 11.52
N TYR A 229 -2.48 -5.28 11.31
CA TYR A 229 -2.24 -6.51 10.55
C TYR A 229 -3.23 -6.61 9.39
N GLY A 230 -2.84 -7.22 8.29
CA GLY A 230 -3.70 -7.49 7.14
C GLY A 230 -4.11 -6.27 6.30
N PHE A 231 -3.75 -5.04 6.69
CA PHE A 231 -4.09 -3.84 5.93
C PHE A 231 -3.38 -3.77 4.59
N TYR A 232 -2.14 -4.27 4.57
CA TYR A 232 -1.31 -4.34 3.37
C TYR A 232 -0.62 -5.69 3.38
N PRO A 233 -1.07 -6.63 2.58
CA PRO A 233 -0.33 -7.86 2.41
C PRO A 233 1.10 -7.46 2.03
N LYS A 234 2.09 -7.98 2.77
CA LYS A 234 3.47 -7.92 2.28
C LYS A 234 3.40 -8.39 0.84
N PRO A 235 3.92 -7.61 -0.14
CA PRO A 235 3.96 -8.09 -1.49
C PRO A 235 4.66 -9.43 -1.40
N GLN A 236 3.97 -10.50 -1.74
CA GLN A 236 4.65 -11.75 -2.02
C GLN A 236 5.52 -11.39 -3.22
N ILE A 237 6.80 -11.19 -2.95
CA ILE A 237 7.80 -11.04 -3.99
C ILE A 237 7.92 -12.43 -4.59
N GLU A 238 6.99 -12.76 -5.46
CA GLU A 238 7.16 -13.93 -6.31
C GLU A 238 8.38 -13.64 -7.19
N PRO A 239 9.35 -14.55 -7.23
CA PRO A 239 10.56 -14.38 -8.06
C PRO A 239 10.24 -14.19 -9.56
N SER A 240 9.00 -14.45 -9.98
CA SER A 240 8.52 -14.37 -11.35
C SER A 240 8.10 -12.99 -11.82
N ILE A 241 8.09 -11.99 -10.96
CA ILE A 241 7.64 -10.66 -11.36
C ILE A 241 8.75 -9.98 -12.16
N LYS A 242 8.52 -9.91 -13.45
CA LYS A 242 9.43 -9.29 -14.41
C LYS A 242 9.50 -7.79 -14.15
N GLN A 243 10.67 -7.31 -13.73
CA GLN A 243 10.96 -5.88 -13.81
C GLN A 243 10.84 -5.45 -15.27
N LEU A 244 10.29 -4.26 -15.50
CA LEU A 244 10.32 -3.67 -16.83
C LEU A 244 11.78 -3.62 -17.28
N ARG A 245 12.12 -4.48 -18.22
CA ARG A 245 13.40 -4.50 -18.92
C ARG A 245 13.12 -4.29 -20.39
N GLY A 246 13.69 -3.29 -20.95
CA GLY A 246 13.51 -2.98 -22.36
C GLY A 246 14.64 -2.16 -22.88
N PHE A 247 14.51 -1.75 -24.12
CA PHE A 247 15.43 -0.87 -24.78
C PHE A 247 14.67 0.35 -25.28
N LYS A 248 15.28 1.49 -25.11
CA LYS A 248 14.80 2.74 -25.62
C LYS A 248 15.53 3.04 -26.91
N PHE A 249 14.79 3.12 -28.00
CA PHE A 249 15.27 3.60 -29.27
C PHE A 249 15.04 5.10 -29.36
N VAL A 250 16.11 5.84 -29.59
CA VAL A 250 16.10 7.31 -29.59
C VAL A 250 16.66 7.81 -30.93
N VAL A 251 15.92 8.69 -31.60
CA VAL A 251 16.34 9.31 -32.83
C VAL A 251 16.51 10.81 -32.62
N SER A 252 17.68 11.35 -32.89
CA SER A 252 17.93 12.79 -32.81
C SER A 252 17.45 13.51 -34.09
N ASP A 253 17.29 14.82 -34.00
CA ASP A 253 17.03 15.75 -35.12
C ASP A 253 18.00 15.61 -36.32
N LYS A 254 19.21 15.14 -36.05
CA LYS A 254 20.26 14.89 -37.06
C LYS A 254 20.22 13.48 -37.66
N GLY A 255 19.11 12.72 -37.44
CA GLY A 255 18.98 11.34 -37.92
C GLY A 255 19.89 10.33 -37.21
N ARG A 256 20.59 10.74 -36.17
CA ARG A 256 21.34 9.81 -35.33
C ARG A 256 20.41 9.07 -34.43
N TRP A 257 20.62 7.78 -34.26
CA TRP A 257 19.84 6.94 -33.38
C TRP A 257 20.75 6.18 -32.42
N ASP A 258 20.20 5.86 -31.24
CA ASP A 258 20.90 5.15 -30.19
C ASP A 258 19.95 4.26 -29.42
N PHE A 259 20.51 3.26 -28.76
CA PHE A 259 19.77 2.35 -27.91
C PHE A 259 20.24 2.46 -26.47
N HIS A 260 19.28 2.64 -25.58
CA HIS A 260 19.56 2.68 -24.16
C HIS A 260 18.77 1.59 -23.44
N PRO A 261 19.42 0.81 -22.57
CA PRO A 261 18.67 -0.11 -21.70
C PRO A 261 17.73 0.69 -20.82
N VAL A 262 16.47 0.27 -20.74
CA VAL A 262 15.46 0.85 -19.86
C VAL A 262 15.25 -0.08 -18.68
N ARG A 263 15.35 0.47 -17.47
CA ARG A 263 14.98 -0.17 -16.22
C ARG A 263 13.92 0.68 -15.53
N CYS A 264 13.17 0.11 -14.59
CA CYS A 264 12.12 0.82 -13.85
C CYS A 264 12.59 2.12 -13.17
N SER A 265 13.86 2.15 -12.73
CA SER A 265 14.49 3.33 -12.12
C SER A 265 15.00 4.37 -13.12
N THR A 266 14.98 4.06 -14.43
CA THR A 266 15.49 4.99 -15.43
C THR A 266 14.36 5.92 -15.86
N THR A 267 14.57 7.22 -15.71
CA THR A 267 13.69 8.25 -16.25
C THR A 267 13.55 8.05 -17.75
N LEU A 268 12.37 7.70 -18.23
CA LEU A 268 12.08 7.51 -19.66
C LEU A 268 12.02 8.85 -20.42
N SER A 269 12.47 9.94 -19.81
CA SER A 269 12.36 11.27 -20.41
C SER A 269 13.72 11.90 -20.68
N ARG A 270 14.07 12.04 -21.96
CA ARG A 270 14.95 13.10 -22.45
C ARG A 270 14.15 14.04 -23.35
N LYS A 271 14.31 15.34 -23.16
CA LYS A 271 13.68 16.36 -24.01
C LYS A 271 14.18 16.21 -25.46
N GLY A 272 13.27 16.30 -26.40
CA GLY A 272 13.62 16.64 -27.78
C GLY A 272 13.86 15.51 -28.74
N VAL A 273 13.27 14.30 -28.56
CA VAL A 273 13.60 13.17 -29.44
C VAL A 273 12.41 12.22 -29.58
N TYR A 274 12.29 11.59 -30.73
CA TYR A 274 11.40 10.47 -30.93
C TYR A 274 11.90 9.25 -30.18
N GLU A 275 11.05 8.66 -29.35
CA GLU A 275 11.40 7.56 -28.49
C GLU A 275 10.44 6.39 -28.65
N ILE A 276 10.96 5.19 -28.81
CA ILE A 276 10.20 3.94 -28.75
C ILE A 276 10.80 3.05 -27.67
N THR A 277 9.97 2.54 -26.77
CA THR A 277 10.39 1.55 -25.79
C THR A 277 9.97 0.16 -26.27
N LEU A 278 10.92 -0.74 -26.39
CA LEU A 278 10.73 -2.13 -26.81
C LEU A 278 11.05 -3.07 -25.66
N MET A 279 10.17 -4.03 -25.42
CA MET A 279 10.31 -5.03 -24.33
C MET A 279 11.22 -6.21 -24.71
N GLU A 280 11.44 -6.46 -25.99
CA GLU A 280 12.23 -7.58 -26.51
C GLU A 280 13.42 -7.10 -27.36
N ASN A 281 14.53 -7.81 -27.27
CA ASN A 281 15.85 -7.34 -27.69
C ASN A 281 16.18 -7.55 -29.19
N ASN A 282 15.26 -7.98 -30.04
CA ASN A 282 15.64 -8.55 -31.33
C ASN A 282 15.12 -7.88 -32.60
N ASN A 283 14.39 -6.74 -32.54
CA ASN A 283 13.75 -6.18 -33.73
C ASN A 283 14.08 -4.70 -34.01
N TRP A 284 15.33 -4.37 -33.98
CA TRP A 284 15.84 -3.02 -34.25
C TRP A 284 15.40 -2.48 -35.62
N SER A 285 15.36 -3.35 -36.62
CA SER A 285 14.95 -2.96 -37.97
C SER A 285 13.49 -2.51 -38.03
N ALA A 286 12.64 -3.10 -37.21
CA ALA A 286 11.23 -2.69 -37.09
C ALA A 286 11.11 -1.26 -36.52
N LEU A 287 11.89 -0.92 -35.50
CA LEU A 287 11.89 0.43 -34.92
C LEU A 287 12.39 1.48 -35.92
N ILE A 288 13.41 1.13 -36.71
CA ILE A 288 13.95 2.00 -37.74
C ILE A 288 12.96 2.18 -38.89
N ALA A 289 12.27 1.12 -39.32
CA ALA A 289 11.24 1.21 -40.34
C ALA A 289 10.12 2.18 -39.89
N ARG A 290 9.71 2.10 -38.64
CA ARG A 290 8.71 3.01 -38.08
C ARG A 290 9.21 4.46 -38.00
N ALA A 291 10.45 4.67 -37.60
CA ALA A 291 11.03 6.01 -37.57
C ALA A 291 11.10 6.62 -38.98
N ILE A 292 11.46 5.83 -40.00
CA ILE A 292 11.45 6.26 -41.41
C ILE A 292 10.02 6.61 -41.86
N GLU A 293 9.01 5.80 -41.53
CA GLU A 293 7.61 6.07 -41.82
C GLU A 293 7.17 7.42 -41.25
N GLN A 294 7.65 7.75 -40.08
CA GLN A 294 7.37 9.02 -39.41
C GLN A 294 8.16 10.21 -39.93
N GLY A 295 8.91 10.02 -41.00
CA GLY A 295 9.67 11.09 -41.65
C GLY A 295 11.06 11.35 -41.07
N TYR A 296 11.55 10.53 -40.15
CA TYR A 296 12.91 10.68 -39.63
C TYR A 296 13.96 10.11 -40.59
N HIS A 297 15.02 10.86 -40.84
CA HIS A 297 16.14 10.46 -41.71
C HIS A 297 17.08 9.46 -41.02
N VAL A 298 16.52 8.31 -40.64
CA VAL A 298 17.27 7.23 -39.98
C VAL A 298 17.73 6.22 -41.00
N GLN A 299 18.94 5.74 -40.83
CA GLN A 299 19.55 4.80 -41.76
C GLN A 299 20.08 3.57 -41.05
N GLN A 300 19.82 2.41 -41.62
CA GLN A 300 20.39 1.15 -41.16
C GLN A 300 20.86 0.36 -42.38
N ARG A 301 22.11 -0.09 -42.35
CA ARG A 301 22.71 -0.79 -43.49
C ARG A 301 21.94 -2.01 -43.99
N ILE A 302 21.36 -2.80 -43.07
CA ILE A 302 20.59 -4.02 -43.41
C ILE A 302 19.37 -3.69 -44.28
N MET A 303 18.78 -2.50 -44.09
CA MET A 303 17.64 -2.03 -44.84
C MET A 303 18.01 -1.25 -46.11
N CYS A 304 19.28 -1.10 -46.39
CA CYS A 304 19.73 -0.39 -47.60
C CYS A 304 19.75 -1.33 -48.80
N LYS A 305 19.14 -0.91 -49.93
CA LYS A 305 19.11 -1.71 -51.17
C LYS A 305 20.49 -2.03 -51.75
N TYR A 306 21.52 -1.27 -51.37
CA TYR A 306 22.89 -1.49 -51.79
C TYR A 306 23.70 -2.35 -50.81
N PHE A 307 23.12 -2.80 -49.71
CA PHE A 307 23.82 -3.64 -48.75
C PHE A 307 23.86 -5.08 -49.18
N GLN A 308 25.00 -5.72 -49.04
CA GLN A 308 25.19 -7.16 -49.21
C GLN A 308 25.43 -7.78 -47.83
N SER A 309 24.56 -8.69 -47.45
CA SER A 309 24.66 -9.40 -46.16
C SER A 309 25.92 -10.28 -46.06
N SER A 310 26.34 -10.88 -47.19
CA SER A 310 27.59 -11.59 -47.27
C SER A 310 28.77 -10.60 -47.22
N GLY A 311 29.45 -10.54 -46.07
CA GLY A 311 30.63 -9.69 -45.86
C GLY A 311 30.35 -8.25 -45.42
N GLY A 312 29.08 -7.82 -45.33
CA GLY A 312 28.74 -6.46 -44.91
C GLY A 312 29.16 -5.35 -45.87
N MET A 313 29.21 -5.66 -47.16
CA MET A 313 29.72 -4.79 -48.22
C MET A 313 28.64 -3.89 -48.82
N CYS A 314 29.04 -2.77 -49.41
CA CYS A 314 28.17 -1.88 -50.16
C CYS A 314 28.39 -2.08 -51.67
N LYS A 315 27.30 -2.43 -52.40
CA LYS A 315 27.35 -2.68 -53.87
C LYS A 315 27.86 -1.50 -54.71
N ILE A 316 27.69 -0.30 -54.21
CA ILE A 316 28.08 0.93 -54.92
C ILE A 316 29.31 1.60 -54.34
N ALA A 317 30.04 0.93 -53.45
CA ALA A 317 31.17 1.52 -52.76
C ALA A 317 32.23 2.04 -53.71
N GLN A 318 32.65 1.22 -54.67
CA GLN A 318 33.67 1.60 -55.66
C GLN A 318 33.20 2.73 -56.57
N SER A 319 31.95 2.63 -57.09
CA SER A 319 31.39 3.62 -58.01
C SER A 319 31.16 4.99 -57.37
N CYS A 320 30.98 5.04 -56.06
CA CYS A 320 30.66 6.25 -55.29
C CYS A 320 31.84 6.74 -54.42
N ASN A 321 32.99 6.11 -54.55
CA ASN A 321 34.17 6.40 -53.72
C ASN A 321 33.86 6.34 -52.20
N LEU A 322 33.13 5.27 -51.80
CA LEU A 322 32.75 5.00 -50.43
C LEU A 322 33.62 3.88 -49.84
N ASN A 323 33.64 3.77 -48.51
CA ASN A 323 34.24 2.64 -47.84
C ASN A 323 33.54 1.33 -48.27
N GLU A 324 34.29 0.32 -48.64
CA GLU A 324 33.76 -0.97 -49.08
C GLU A 324 32.88 -1.62 -48.02
N ARG A 325 33.26 -1.51 -46.75
CA ARG A 325 32.43 -1.95 -45.63
C ARG A 325 31.47 -0.87 -45.21
N CYS A 326 30.19 -1.13 -45.44
CA CYS A 326 29.13 -0.28 -44.91
C CYS A 326 29.12 -0.38 -43.38
N ARG A 327 29.39 0.74 -42.71
CA ARG A 327 29.29 0.82 -41.25
C ARG A 327 28.01 1.57 -40.89
N ASP A 328 27.30 1.11 -39.88
CA ASP A 328 26.19 1.88 -39.30
C ASP A 328 26.78 3.16 -38.71
N ASN A 329 26.50 4.27 -39.33
CA ASN A 329 27.45 5.38 -39.32
C ASN A 329 27.12 6.50 -38.35
N LYS A 330 28.20 7.08 -37.86
CA LYS A 330 28.24 8.42 -37.25
C LYS A 330 27.82 9.54 -38.20
N ALA A 331 27.77 9.30 -39.53
CA ALA A 331 27.28 10.25 -40.51
C ALA A 331 26.34 9.57 -41.52
N PRO A 332 25.19 10.19 -41.87
CA PRO A 332 24.25 9.64 -42.83
C PRO A 332 24.90 9.43 -44.21
N CYS A 333 24.61 8.27 -44.82
CA CYS A 333 25.05 7.99 -46.19
C CYS A 333 24.10 8.70 -47.18
N LYS A 334 24.60 9.59 -48.00
CA LYS A 334 23.83 10.33 -49.02
C LYS A 334 23.20 9.45 -50.10
N TYR A 335 23.68 8.23 -50.27
CA TYR A 335 23.17 7.25 -51.23
C TYR A 335 22.23 6.21 -50.60
N TYR A 336 21.90 6.36 -49.32
CA TYR A 336 21.00 5.43 -48.64
C TYR A 336 19.61 5.44 -49.27
N ILE A 337 19.15 4.28 -49.68
CA ILE A 337 17.80 4.06 -50.16
C ILE A 337 17.30 2.81 -49.43
N PRO A 338 16.16 2.89 -48.67
CA PRO A 338 15.57 1.70 -48.10
C PRO A 338 15.21 0.67 -49.18
N GLU A 339 15.52 -0.58 -48.94
CA GLU A 339 15.03 -1.68 -49.77
C GLU A 339 13.55 -1.91 -49.47
N GLU A 340 12.69 -1.81 -50.48
CA GLU A 340 11.24 -1.68 -50.30
C GLU A 340 10.63 -2.91 -49.60
N GLN A 341 11.04 -4.10 -49.98
CA GLN A 341 10.53 -5.33 -49.39
C GLN A 341 10.95 -5.45 -47.92
N MET A 342 12.21 -5.20 -47.62
CA MET A 342 12.72 -5.23 -46.26
C MET A 342 12.10 -4.15 -45.39
N TYR A 343 11.84 -2.98 -45.96
CA TYR A 343 11.11 -1.90 -45.25
C TYR A 343 9.72 -2.32 -44.86
N LYS A 344 8.93 -2.85 -45.81
CA LYS A 344 7.57 -3.33 -45.54
C LYS A 344 7.54 -4.43 -44.49
N ILE A 345 8.35 -5.48 -44.60
CA ILE A 345 8.44 -6.56 -43.66
C ILE A 345 8.72 -6.06 -42.23
N ASN A 346 9.64 -5.15 -42.10
CA ASN A 346 10.02 -4.60 -40.80
C ASN A 346 8.97 -3.65 -40.23
N LEU A 347 8.25 -2.93 -41.07
CA LEU A 347 7.15 -2.09 -40.63
C LEU A 347 5.94 -2.92 -40.16
N ASP A 348 5.59 -3.99 -40.89
CA ASP A 348 4.55 -4.95 -40.47
C ASP A 348 4.90 -5.59 -39.13
N GLU A 349 6.18 -5.95 -38.95
CA GLU A 349 6.65 -6.50 -37.67
C GLU A 349 6.53 -5.45 -36.54
N PHE A 350 6.81 -4.18 -36.81
CA PHE A 350 6.58 -3.13 -35.83
C PHE A 350 5.10 -3.10 -35.37
N TYR A 351 4.16 -3.09 -36.32
CA TYR A 351 2.73 -3.06 -35.99
C TYR A 351 2.26 -4.32 -35.27
N ARG A 352 2.82 -5.49 -35.61
CA ARG A 352 2.57 -6.74 -34.90
C ARG A 352 3.04 -6.66 -33.43
N LEU A 353 4.22 -6.12 -33.19
CA LEU A 353 4.77 -5.92 -31.85
C LEU A 353 3.97 -4.89 -31.05
N GLN A 354 3.53 -3.80 -31.70
CA GLN A 354 2.69 -2.77 -31.09
C GLN A 354 1.33 -3.34 -30.70
N ALA A 355 0.65 -4.05 -31.61
CA ALA A 355 -0.62 -4.71 -31.33
C ALA A 355 -0.51 -5.74 -30.20
N SER A 356 0.63 -6.42 -30.10
CA SER A 356 0.92 -7.34 -28.98
C SER A 356 1.28 -6.65 -27.67
N GLY A 357 1.36 -5.31 -27.63
CA GLY A 357 1.71 -4.50 -26.46
C GLY A 357 3.17 -4.60 -26.03
N LYS A 358 4.06 -5.03 -26.93
CA LYS A 358 5.52 -5.12 -26.67
C LYS A 358 6.26 -3.82 -26.96
N ILE A 359 5.62 -2.88 -27.65
CA ILE A 359 6.15 -1.58 -27.99
C ILE A 359 5.26 -0.49 -27.41
N LEU A 360 5.89 0.50 -26.81
CA LEU A 360 5.29 1.78 -26.45
C LEU A 360 5.96 2.88 -27.28
N GLU A 361 5.18 3.55 -28.12
CA GLU A 361 5.62 4.67 -28.94
C GLU A 361 5.23 5.99 -28.27
N GLU A 362 6.19 6.90 -28.11
CA GLU A 362 5.96 8.23 -27.56
C GLU A 362 6.55 9.31 -28.44
N TRP A 363 5.76 10.31 -28.72
CA TRP A 363 6.16 11.51 -29.40
C TRP A 363 6.54 12.58 -28.38
N LYS A 364 7.76 13.07 -28.44
CA LYS A 364 8.15 14.24 -27.68
C LYS A 364 8.48 15.36 -28.64
N ILE A 365 7.53 16.29 -28.75
CA ILE A 365 7.74 17.54 -29.46
C ILE A 365 8.61 18.41 -28.57
N THR A 366 9.76 18.84 -29.07
CA THR A 366 10.54 19.92 -28.47
C THR A 366 9.84 21.22 -28.83
N ILE A 367 9.35 21.94 -27.85
CA ILE A 367 9.02 23.35 -27.95
C ILE A 367 10.24 24.15 -27.53
#